data_e35a50f7335f98c70a32da836a264c74
#
_entry.id   e35a50f7335f98c70a32da836a264c74
#
_cell.length_a   1.000
_cell.length_b   1.000
_cell.length_c   1.000
_cell.angle_alpha   90.00
_cell.angle_beta   90.00
_cell.angle_gamma   90.00
#
_symmetry.space_group_name_H-M   'P 1'
#
loop_
_entity.id
_entity.type
_entity.pdbx_description
1 polymer ?
#
loop_
_entity_poly.entity_id
_entity_poly.type
_entity_poly.pdbx_seq_one_letter_code
_entity_poly.pdbx_strand_id
1 'polypeptide(L)'
;MSTTQFSSESRGQYKAEAYAAAGAKSPLAPTTIPRRDPGEYDVQIEILFCGICHSDLHQVRNEWSSGGVPTVYPCVPGHEIVGRVTKVGSAVTRFKPGDIAAVGCLVDSDGNCHECQAGLEQFCPHMTLTYNSPDMHLGGVTYGGYSDSIVVKEHFVLHVPPNLNLAEAAPLLCAGITTYSPMRHWSVTKGKKVGVVGLGGLGHMAVKFAHALGAHVVVFTTSPNKKEDALRLGADEVVISRNTDQMSKHVGSFDFILDAVSAEHDINAYIQLLRRDGNIILVGAPEKPHAVSALGLLFKRRNLSGSLIGGIAETQEMLDFCGKHNITADVEVIPIQRVNEAYERLSNADVKYRFSIDMASLKSQ
;
A
#
# COMPACT_ATOMS: atom_id res chain seq x y z
N MET A 1 38.61 12.19 -7.51
CA MET A 1 37.50 11.97 -8.47
C MET A 1 37.77 10.62 -9.13
N SER A 2 37.16 9.55 -8.63
CA SER A 2 37.27 8.21 -9.19
C SER A 2 35.88 7.88 -9.74
N THR A 3 35.75 7.95 -11.04
CA THR A 3 34.55 7.54 -11.79
C THR A 3 34.55 6.00 -11.83
N THR A 4 33.79 5.40 -10.95
CA THR A 4 33.49 3.96 -11.03
C THR A 4 32.57 3.78 -12.24
N GLN A 5 33.16 3.37 -13.38
CA GLN A 5 32.40 2.86 -14.52
C GLN A 5 31.72 1.58 -14.10
N PHE A 6 30.41 1.62 -13.93
CA PHE A 6 29.59 0.41 -13.91
C PHE A 6 29.61 -0.18 -15.32
N SER A 7 30.28 -1.32 -15.48
CA SER A 7 30.18 -2.14 -16.69
C SER A 7 28.74 -2.63 -16.82
N SER A 8 27.99 -2.07 -17.78
CA SER A 8 26.71 -2.63 -18.20
C SER A 8 27.00 -3.92 -18.98
N GLU A 9 27.10 -5.04 -18.28
CA GLU A 9 26.85 -6.32 -18.94
C GLU A 9 25.43 -6.25 -19.50
N SER A 10 25.26 -6.44 -20.80
CA SER A 10 23.95 -6.52 -21.45
C SER A 10 23.24 -7.76 -20.93
N ARG A 11 22.46 -7.60 -19.84
CA ARG A 11 21.63 -8.67 -19.28
C ARG A 11 20.60 -9.05 -20.34
N GLY A 12 20.36 -10.35 -20.50
CA GLY A 12 19.29 -10.86 -21.34
C GLY A 12 17.94 -10.26 -20.92
N GLN A 13 17.02 -10.21 -21.84
CA GLN A 13 15.65 -9.71 -21.64
C GLN A 13 14.66 -10.72 -22.22
N TYR A 14 13.49 -10.82 -21.56
CA TYR A 14 12.37 -11.58 -22.09
C TYR A 14 11.12 -10.70 -22.13
N LYS A 15 10.11 -11.15 -22.88
CA LYS A 15 8.82 -10.47 -22.96
C LYS A 15 7.87 -11.05 -21.93
N ALA A 16 7.18 -10.16 -21.20
CA ALA A 16 6.13 -10.49 -20.27
C ALA A 16 4.79 -9.93 -20.77
N GLU A 17 3.72 -10.71 -20.64
CA GLU A 17 2.36 -10.26 -20.95
C GLU A 17 1.88 -9.33 -19.84
N ALA A 18 1.16 -8.25 -20.22
CA ALA A 18 0.75 -7.23 -19.28
C ALA A 18 -0.53 -6.50 -19.72
N TYR A 19 -1.08 -5.68 -18.81
CA TYR A 19 -2.07 -4.66 -19.10
C TYR A 19 -1.51 -3.29 -18.83
N ALA A 20 -1.60 -2.38 -19.80
CA ALA A 20 -1.09 -1.01 -19.68
C ALA A 20 -2.11 0.02 -20.11
N ALA A 21 -2.00 1.21 -19.54
CA ALA A 21 -2.62 2.41 -20.07
C ALA A 21 -1.66 3.09 -21.04
N ALA A 22 -2.14 3.41 -22.23
CA ALA A 22 -1.36 4.13 -23.26
C ALA A 22 -1.35 5.65 -23.04
N GLY A 23 -2.16 6.16 -22.14
CA GLY A 23 -2.30 7.57 -21.79
C GLY A 23 -3.31 7.78 -20.68
N ALA A 24 -3.36 8.98 -20.09
CA ALA A 24 -4.18 9.32 -18.91
C ALA A 24 -5.70 9.04 -19.06
N LYS A 25 -6.19 9.02 -20.28
CA LYS A 25 -7.62 8.76 -20.58
C LYS A 25 -7.84 7.43 -21.28
N SER A 26 -6.78 6.64 -21.49
CA SER A 26 -6.87 5.33 -22.14
C SER A 26 -7.27 4.26 -21.13
N PRO A 27 -8.14 3.30 -21.50
CA PRO A 27 -8.35 2.12 -20.67
C PRO A 27 -7.06 1.30 -20.58
N LEU A 28 -6.96 0.50 -19.54
CA LEU A 28 -5.96 -0.56 -19.45
C LEU A 28 -6.28 -1.62 -20.53
N ALA A 29 -5.27 -1.99 -21.29
CA ALA A 29 -5.39 -2.93 -22.42
C ALA A 29 -4.20 -3.89 -22.46
N PRO A 30 -4.36 -5.09 -23.09
CA PRO A 30 -3.27 -6.04 -23.26
C PRO A 30 -2.07 -5.43 -23.98
N THR A 31 -0.88 -5.78 -23.51
CA THR A 31 0.40 -5.38 -24.09
C THR A 31 1.49 -6.36 -23.69
N THR A 32 2.68 -6.22 -24.28
CA THR A 32 3.89 -6.90 -23.83
C THR A 32 4.91 -5.89 -23.35
N ILE A 33 5.64 -6.24 -22.29
CA ILE A 33 6.70 -5.41 -21.72
C ILE A 33 8.02 -6.19 -21.63
N PRO A 34 9.18 -5.52 -21.69
CA PRO A 34 10.44 -6.16 -21.40
C PRO A 34 10.61 -6.40 -19.90
N ARG A 35 11.14 -7.56 -19.54
CA ARG A 35 11.67 -7.87 -18.22
C ARG A 35 13.11 -8.33 -18.37
N ARG A 36 13.98 -7.98 -17.40
CA ARG A 36 15.37 -8.48 -17.35
C ARG A 36 15.40 -9.95 -16.97
N ASP A 37 16.40 -10.69 -17.47
CA ASP A 37 16.74 -11.97 -16.85
C ASP A 37 17.26 -11.76 -15.43
N PRO A 38 17.01 -12.70 -14.50
CA PRO A 38 17.51 -12.59 -13.12
C PRO A 38 19.03 -12.46 -13.08
N GLY A 39 19.52 -11.42 -12.41
CA GLY A 39 20.92 -11.29 -12.04
C GLY A 39 21.27 -12.11 -10.78
N GLU A 40 22.50 -11.97 -10.31
CA GLU A 40 23.06 -12.74 -9.20
C GLU A 40 22.21 -12.70 -7.91
N TYR A 41 21.64 -11.55 -7.59
CA TYR A 41 20.82 -11.30 -6.39
C TYR A 41 19.34 -11.20 -6.68
N ASP A 42 18.88 -11.55 -7.88
CA ASP A 42 17.49 -11.36 -8.30
C ASP A 42 16.67 -12.63 -8.08
N VAL A 43 15.37 -12.39 -7.81
CA VAL A 43 14.33 -13.41 -7.76
C VAL A 43 13.33 -13.12 -8.88
N GLN A 44 13.06 -14.10 -9.73
CA GLN A 44 12.00 -14.04 -10.73
C GLN A 44 10.75 -14.69 -10.17
N ILE A 45 9.63 -13.99 -10.28
CA ILE A 45 8.35 -14.39 -9.70
C ILE A 45 7.29 -14.42 -10.81
N GLU A 46 6.60 -15.55 -10.97
CA GLU A 46 5.32 -15.64 -11.68
C GLU A 46 4.26 -15.03 -10.79
N ILE A 47 3.53 -14.03 -11.28
CA ILE A 47 2.52 -13.33 -10.50
C ILE A 47 1.23 -14.14 -10.52
N LEU A 48 0.73 -14.50 -9.33
CA LEU A 48 -0.52 -15.23 -9.15
C LEU A 48 -1.69 -14.29 -8.88
N PHE A 49 -1.47 -13.30 -8.01
CA PHE A 49 -2.45 -12.28 -7.65
C PHE A 49 -1.81 -10.91 -7.59
N CYS A 50 -2.56 -9.89 -8.00
CA CYS A 50 -2.19 -8.50 -7.81
C CYS A 50 -3.39 -7.70 -7.30
N GLY A 51 -3.24 -7.05 -6.14
CA GLY A 51 -4.28 -6.18 -5.60
C GLY A 51 -4.44 -4.90 -6.43
N ILE A 52 -5.62 -4.29 -6.34
CA ILE A 52 -5.94 -2.99 -6.95
C ILE A 52 -5.98 -1.92 -5.86
N CYS A 53 -5.18 -0.87 -6.02
CA CYS A 53 -5.12 0.29 -5.12
C CYS A 53 -5.62 1.56 -5.82
N HIS A 54 -6.13 2.53 -5.05
CA HIS A 54 -6.40 3.88 -5.57
C HIS A 54 -5.14 4.53 -6.15
N SER A 55 -3.96 4.19 -5.64
CA SER A 55 -2.69 4.67 -6.18
C SER A 55 -2.46 4.25 -7.63
N ASP A 56 -2.89 3.04 -8.02
CA ASP A 56 -2.83 2.56 -9.40
C ASP A 56 -3.69 3.44 -10.31
N LEU A 57 -4.91 3.76 -9.85
CA LEU A 57 -5.85 4.60 -10.58
C LEU A 57 -5.34 6.03 -10.73
N HIS A 58 -4.87 6.65 -9.63
CA HIS A 58 -4.32 8.00 -9.63
C HIS A 58 -3.10 8.10 -10.57
N GLN A 59 -2.21 7.10 -10.54
CA GLN A 59 -1.05 7.07 -11.41
C GLN A 59 -1.46 6.92 -12.87
N VAL A 60 -2.30 5.95 -13.21
CA VAL A 60 -2.78 5.75 -14.58
C VAL A 60 -3.45 7.00 -15.14
N ARG A 61 -4.20 7.72 -14.34
CA ARG A 61 -4.88 8.97 -14.73
C ARG A 61 -4.00 10.21 -14.68
N ASN A 62 -2.72 10.08 -14.29
CA ASN A 62 -1.77 11.19 -14.15
C ASN A 62 -2.22 12.27 -13.15
N GLU A 63 -2.97 11.90 -12.14
CA GLU A 63 -3.54 12.83 -11.17
C GLU A 63 -2.51 13.40 -10.19
N TRP A 64 -1.34 12.75 -10.06
CA TRP A 64 -0.23 13.22 -9.22
C TRP A 64 0.79 14.11 -9.93
N SER A 65 0.57 14.43 -11.21
CA SER A 65 1.49 15.28 -11.99
C SER A 65 1.70 16.66 -11.38
N SER A 66 0.67 17.28 -10.80
CA SER A 66 0.75 18.56 -10.09
C SER A 66 1.62 18.49 -8.82
N GLY A 67 1.69 17.29 -8.20
CA GLY A 67 2.55 17.00 -7.04
C GLY A 67 3.99 16.59 -7.40
N GLY A 68 4.37 16.68 -8.67
CA GLY A 68 5.73 16.36 -9.14
C GLY A 68 5.95 14.89 -9.48
N VAL A 69 4.89 14.06 -9.57
CA VAL A 69 4.95 12.64 -9.93
C VAL A 69 4.17 12.39 -11.24
N PRO A 70 4.71 12.84 -12.40
CA PRO A 70 4.06 12.62 -13.68
C PRO A 70 4.11 11.15 -14.10
N THR A 71 3.10 10.71 -14.84
CA THR A 71 3.05 9.36 -15.38
C THR A 71 3.78 9.27 -16.71
N VAL A 72 4.66 8.29 -16.82
CA VAL A 72 5.29 7.89 -18.10
C VAL A 72 4.46 6.77 -18.71
N TYR A 73 4.08 6.92 -19.96
CA TYR A 73 3.29 5.93 -20.70
C TYR A 73 4.14 5.16 -21.73
N PRO A 74 3.82 3.86 -22.00
CA PRO A 74 2.73 3.08 -21.40
C PRO A 74 2.98 2.82 -19.91
N CYS A 75 1.92 2.92 -19.10
CA CYS A 75 1.99 2.67 -17.67
C CYS A 75 1.37 1.30 -17.35
N VAL A 76 2.15 0.41 -16.74
CA VAL A 76 1.70 -0.87 -16.17
C VAL A 76 1.67 -0.73 -14.66
N PRO A 77 0.51 -0.59 -14.03
CA PRO A 77 0.40 -0.42 -12.58
C PRO A 77 0.49 -1.75 -11.82
N GLY A 78 0.22 -1.71 -10.52
CA GLY A 78 0.20 -2.88 -9.62
C GLY A 78 1.44 -2.97 -8.73
N HIS A 79 1.23 -2.83 -7.43
CA HIS A 79 2.28 -2.87 -6.40
C HIS A 79 1.89 -3.71 -5.18
N GLU A 80 0.93 -4.60 -5.35
CA GLU A 80 0.41 -5.52 -4.35
C GLU A 80 0.49 -6.94 -4.90
N ILE A 81 1.72 -7.47 -5.04
CA ILE A 81 2.03 -8.66 -5.82
C ILE A 81 2.22 -9.86 -4.90
N VAL A 82 1.50 -10.94 -5.15
CA VAL A 82 1.76 -12.27 -4.59
C VAL A 82 1.97 -13.25 -5.73
N GLY A 83 3.05 -14.03 -5.67
CA GLY A 83 3.41 -14.94 -6.75
C GLY A 83 4.23 -16.14 -6.32
N ARG A 84 4.69 -16.88 -7.31
CA ARG A 84 5.54 -18.06 -7.15
C ARG A 84 6.91 -17.79 -7.72
N VAL A 85 7.94 -18.05 -6.95
CA VAL A 85 9.33 -17.99 -7.41
C VAL A 85 9.55 -19.03 -8.52
N THR A 86 10.04 -18.58 -9.67
CA THR A 86 10.34 -19.43 -10.84
C THR A 86 11.84 -19.62 -11.04
N LYS A 87 12.64 -18.57 -10.80
CA LYS A 87 14.09 -18.61 -10.89
C LYS A 87 14.71 -17.73 -9.81
N VAL A 88 15.93 -18.05 -9.41
CA VAL A 88 16.74 -17.26 -8.48
C VAL A 88 18.15 -17.11 -9.01
N GLY A 89 18.78 -15.98 -8.71
CA GLY A 89 20.20 -15.75 -8.98
C GLY A 89 21.12 -16.57 -8.08
N SER A 90 22.40 -16.67 -8.45
CA SER A 90 23.36 -17.55 -7.78
C SER A 90 23.69 -17.16 -6.34
N ALA A 91 23.49 -15.90 -5.96
CA ALA A 91 23.72 -15.41 -4.60
C ALA A 91 22.44 -15.30 -3.76
N VAL A 92 21.28 -15.64 -4.31
CA VAL A 92 20.01 -15.67 -3.57
C VAL A 92 20.03 -16.80 -2.55
N THR A 93 19.70 -16.49 -1.31
CA THR A 93 19.76 -17.45 -0.18
C THR A 93 18.43 -17.65 0.54
N ARG A 94 17.51 -16.68 0.45
CA ARG A 94 16.25 -16.68 1.19
C ARG A 94 15.10 -17.37 0.44
N PHE A 95 15.24 -17.53 -0.87
CA PHE A 95 14.18 -18.08 -1.74
C PHE A 95 14.73 -19.15 -2.67
N LYS A 96 13.84 -20.07 -3.07
CA LYS A 96 14.08 -21.09 -4.09
C LYS A 96 12.87 -21.21 -5.02
N PRO A 97 13.04 -21.77 -6.23
CA PRO A 97 11.92 -22.05 -7.12
C PRO A 97 10.82 -22.86 -6.42
N GLY A 98 9.57 -22.45 -6.62
CA GLY A 98 8.38 -23.03 -5.99
C GLY A 98 7.90 -22.29 -4.73
N ASP A 99 8.73 -21.49 -4.07
CA ASP A 99 8.32 -20.71 -2.90
C ASP A 99 7.26 -19.67 -3.27
N ILE A 100 6.35 -19.40 -2.33
CA ILE A 100 5.42 -18.28 -2.44
C ILE A 100 6.11 -17.02 -1.92
N ALA A 101 6.06 -15.97 -2.72
CA ALA A 101 6.73 -14.71 -2.46
C ALA A 101 5.82 -13.52 -2.74
N ALA A 102 6.14 -12.38 -2.16
CA ALA A 102 5.40 -11.14 -2.36
C ALA A 102 6.33 -9.97 -2.65
N VAL A 103 5.82 -8.98 -3.38
CA VAL A 103 6.49 -7.71 -3.68
C VAL A 103 5.48 -6.58 -3.44
N GLY A 104 5.88 -5.62 -2.61
CA GLY A 104 5.07 -4.45 -2.28
C GLY A 104 5.36 -3.25 -3.16
N CYS A 105 5.34 -2.08 -2.55
CA CYS A 105 5.46 -0.79 -3.24
C CYS A 105 6.89 -0.47 -3.72
N LEU A 106 7.91 -1.16 -3.22
CA LEU A 106 9.33 -0.90 -3.49
C LEU A 106 10.00 -2.11 -4.13
N VAL A 107 10.86 -1.87 -5.13
CA VAL A 107 11.65 -2.90 -5.82
C VAL A 107 13.15 -2.65 -5.79
N ASP A 108 13.58 -1.45 -5.42
CA ASP A 108 15.01 -1.10 -5.26
C ASP A 108 15.19 0.14 -4.35
N SER A 109 16.41 0.33 -3.86
CA SER A 109 16.91 1.52 -3.18
C SER A 109 18.44 1.56 -3.30
N ASP A 110 19.10 2.61 -2.80
CA ASP A 110 20.57 2.66 -2.83
C ASP A 110 21.24 1.68 -1.85
N GLY A 111 20.52 1.21 -0.84
CA GLY A 111 21.01 0.24 0.16
C GLY A 111 22.03 0.77 1.17
N ASN A 112 22.55 1.99 0.96
CA ASN A 112 23.70 2.50 1.72
C ASN A 112 23.42 3.79 2.51
N CYS A 113 22.34 4.51 2.22
CA CYS A 113 22.00 5.73 2.95
C CYS A 113 21.54 5.42 4.38
N HIS A 114 21.47 6.46 5.19
CA HIS A 114 21.00 6.36 6.58
C HIS A 114 19.63 5.68 6.69
N GLU A 115 18.71 6.02 5.79
CA GLU A 115 17.35 5.47 5.80
C GLU A 115 17.34 3.97 5.48
N CYS A 116 18.08 3.52 4.46
CA CYS A 116 18.22 2.10 4.14
C CYS A 116 18.86 1.30 5.27
N GLN A 117 19.90 1.84 5.91
CA GLN A 117 20.55 1.20 7.06
C GLN A 117 19.64 1.12 8.29
N ALA A 118 18.66 2.02 8.40
CA ALA A 118 17.64 2.01 9.44
C ALA A 118 16.43 1.10 9.12
N GLY A 119 16.41 0.46 7.94
CA GLY A 119 15.27 -0.34 7.47
C GLY A 119 14.06 0.51 7.07
N LEU A 120 14.32 1.75 6.64
CA LEU A 120 13.32 2.74 6.24
C LEU A 120 13.47 3.09 4.76
N GLU A 121 13.53 2.07 3.90
CA GLU A 121 13.78 2.19 2.46
C GLU A 121 12.77 3.11 1.77
N GLN A 122 11.56 3.25 2.32
CA GLN A 122 10.53 4.16 1.82
C GLN A 122 10.91 5.65 1.92
N PHE A 123 11.93 5.99 2.68
CA PHE A 123 12.47 7.35 2.81
C PHE A 123 13.84 7.52 2.11
N CYS A 124 14.34 6.47 1.44
CA CYS A 124 15.57 6.54 0.66
C CYS A 124 15.43 7.57 -0.47
N PRO A 125 16.38 8.51 -0.65
CA PRO A 125 16.33 9.48 -1.76
C PRO A 125 16.34 8.82 -3.15
N HIS A 126 16.80 7.56 -3.23
CA HIS A 126 16.90 6.76 -4.46
C HIS A 126 15.97 5.55 -4.40
N MET A 127 14.88 5.61 -3.64
CA MET A 127 13.88 4.54 -3.65
C MET A 127 13.32 4.35 -5.05
N THR A 128 13.12 3.09 -5.44
CA THR A 128 12.50 2.74 -6.69
C THR A 128 11.17 2.05 -6.43
N LEU A 129 10.10 2.68 -6.87
CA LEU A 129 8.75 2.13 -6.77
C LEU A 129 8.55 0.98 -7.76
N THR A 130 7.60 0.11 -7.48
CA THR A 130 7.29 -1.08 -8.28
C THR A 130 6.86 -0.75 -9.70
N TYR A 131 6.29 0.44 -9.92
CA TYR A 131 6.00 0.99 -11.24
C TYR A 131 6.23 2.50 -11.31
N ASN A 132 6.40 3.01 -12.54
CA ASN A 132 6.57 4.43 -12.86
C ASN A 132 7.74 5.14 -12.16
N SER A 133 8.73 4.40 -11.70
CA SER A 133 10.02 4.93 -11.23
C SER A 133 11.12 4.70 -12.27
N PRO A 134 12.19 5.50 -12.29
CA PRO A 134 13.33 5.21 -13.15
C PRO A 134 13.84 3.78 -12.95
N ASP A 135 13.90 3.01 -14.04
CA ASP A 135 14.45 1.64 -14.02
C ASP A 135 15.97 1.69 -14.21
N MET A 136 16.70 1.40 -13.15
CA MET A 136 18.17 1.40 -13.15
C MET A 136 18.79 0.21 -13.87
N HIS A 137 17.98 -0.78 -14.27
CA HIS A 137 18.45 -2.01 -14.92
C HIS A 137 18.23 -2.02 -16.44
N LEU A 138 17.04 -1.64 -16.89
CA LEU A 138 16.67 -1.63 -18.30
C LEU A 138 16.59 -0.23 -18.89
N GLY A 139 16.65 0.81 -18.06
CA GLY A 139 16.32 2.17 -18.45
C GLY A 139 14.81 2.38 -18.60
N GLY A 140 14.41 3.63 -18.87
CA GLY A 140 12.98 3.98 -18.89
C GLY A 140 12.38 3.97 -17.49
N VAL A 141 11.24 3.29 -17.31
CA VAL A 141 10.54 3.19 -16.03
C VAL A 141 10.21 1.76 -15.65
N THR A 142 10.06 1.52 -14.34
CA THR A 142 9.59 0.24 -13.81
C THR A 142 8.14 -0.03 -14.20
N TYR A 143 7.80 -1.30 -14.37
CA TYR A 143 6.47 -1.81 -14.69
C TYR A 143 5.97 -2.70 -13.57
N GLY A 144 4.71 -2.52 -13.19
CA GLY A 144 4.10 -3.17 -12.04
C GLY A 144 3.57 -4.57 -12.26
N GLY A 145 2.73 -4.98 -11.33
CA GLY A 145 2.20 -6.35 -11.20
C GLY A 145 1.00 -6.68 -12.06
N TYR A 146 0.49 -5.74 -12.88
CA TYR A 146 -0.51 -6.12 -13.91
C TYR A 146 0.20 -6.77 -15.10
N SER A 147 1.03 -7.74 -14.78
CA SER A 147 1.84 -8.53 -15.72
C SER A 147 2.00 -9.96 -15.21
N ASP A 148 2.42 -10.88 -16.08
CA ASP A 148 2.55 -12.29 -15.73
C ASP A 148 3.76 -12.58 -14.82
N SER A 149 4.76 -11.69 -14.82
CA SER A 149 6.00 -11.91 -14.07
C SER A 149 6.69 -10.62 -13.68
N ILE A 150 7.56 -10.71 -12.65
CA ILE A 150 8.44 -9.63 -12.20
C ILE A 150 9.80 -10.19 -11.78
N VAL A 151 10.86 -9.38 -11.92
CA VAL A 151 12.21 -9.70 -11.44
C VAL A 151 12.64 -8.61 -10.47
N VAL A 152 12.97 -9.00 -9.23
CA VAL A 152 13.24 -8.10 -8.11
C VAL A 152 14.44 -8.58 -7.32
N LYS A 153 15.26 -7.68 -6.80
CA LYS A 153 16.33 -8.04 -5.85
C LYS A 153 15.76 -8.76 -4.62
N GLU A 154 16.44 -9.80 -4.15
CA GLU A 154 16.03 -10.61 -2.99
C GLU A 154 15.65 -9.77 -1.78
N HIS A 155 16.34 -8.65 -1.53
CA HIS A 155 16.07 -7.75 -0.40
C HIS A 155 14.62 -7.23 -0.39
N PHE A 156 14.03 -6.98 -1.57
CA PHE A 156 12.68 -6.44 -1.72
C PHE A 156 11.60 -7.52 -1.86
N VAL A 157 11.97 -8.80 -1.73
CA VAL A 157 11.05 -9.94 -1.79
C VAL A 157 10.70 -10.40 -0.38
N LEU A 158 9.41 -10.66 -0.16
CA LEU A 158 8.83 -10.98 1.14
C LEU A 158 8.28 -12.40 1.17
N HIS A 159 8.34 -13.05 2.32
CA HIS A 159 7.68 -14.34 2.56
C HIS A 159 6.21 -14.11 2.92
N VAL A 160 5.34 -14.92 2.33
CA VAL A 160 3.91 -14.93 2.68
C VAL A 160 3.65 -16.09 3.65
N PRO A 161 3.07 -15.85 4.83
CA PRO A 161 2.69 -16.91 5.75
C PRO A 161 1.76 -17.93 5.08
N PRO A 162 2.02 -19.25 5.25
CA PRO A 162 1.35 -20.30 4.46
C PRO A 162 -0.14 -20.48 4.77
N ASN A 163 -0.61 -19.93 5.89
CA ASN A 163 -2.01 -19.98 6.28
C ASN A 163 -2.86 -18.84 5.67
N LEU A 164 -2.24 -17.86 5.01
CA LEU A 164 -2.98 -16.75 4.42
C LEU A 164 -3.47 -17.11 3.01
N ASN A 165 -4.70 -16.72 2.69
CA ASN A 165 -5.20 -16.76 1.32
C ASN A 165 -4.42 -15.77 0.45
N LEU A 166 -3.88 -16.20 -0.68
CA LEU A 166 -2.96 -15.41 -1.50
C LEU A 166 -3.62 -14.18 -2.12
N ALA A 167 -4.87 -14.30 -2.59
CA ALA A 167 -5.63 -13.19 -3.15
C ALA A 167 -5.92 -12.11 -2.09
N GLU A 168 -6.21 -12.54 -0.86
CA GLU A 168 -6.50 -11.66 0.27
C GLU A 168 -5.21 -11.08 0.91
N ALA A 169 -4.07 -11.75 0.71
CA ALA A 169 -2.77 -11.28 1.18
C ALA A 169 -2.20 -10.16 0.29
N ALA A 170 -2.54 -10.12 -0.99
CA ALA A 170 -2.00 -9.13 -1.92
C ALA A 170 -2.20 -7.67 -1.45
N PRO A 171 -3.39 -7.23 -0.99
CA PRO A 171 -3.56 -5.85 -0.51
C PRO A 171 -2.80 -5.53 0.80
N LEU A 172 -2.32 -6.54 1.54
CA LEU A 172 -1.50 -6.31 2.74
C LEU A 172 -0.22 -5.55 2.40
N LEU A 173 0.30 -5.73 1.18
CA LEU A 173 1.57 -5.16 0.72
C LEU A 173 1.51 -3.64 0.48
N CYS A 174 0.31 -3.05 0.49
CA CYS A 174 0.09 -1.61 0.46
C CYS A 174 -0.83 -1.17 1.60
N ALA A 175 -2.11 -1.52 1.55
CA ALA A 175 -3.07 -1.11 2.58
C ALA A 175 -2.72 -1.67 3.97
N GLY A 176 -2.17 -2.89 4.03
CA GLY A 176 -1.70 -3.48 5.28
C GLY A 176 -0.55 -2.69 5.88
N ILE A 177 0.58 -2.59 5.19
CA ILE A 177 1.76 -1.90 5.73
C ILE A 177 1.50 -0.41 5.99
N THR A 178 0.77 0.28 5.11
CA THR A 178 0.45 1.70 5.27
C THR A 178 -0.31 1.99 6.57
N THR A 179 -1.13 1.06 7.03
CA THR A 179 -1.91 1.21 8.27
C THR A 179 -1.22 0.59 9.49
N TYR A 180 -0.40 -0.43 9.30
CA TYR A 180 0.37 -1.09 10.36
C TYR A 180 1.55 -0.24 10.83
N SER A 181 2.37 0.28 9.90
CA SER A 181 3.58 1.04 10.19
C SER A 181 3.34 2.20 11.16
N PRO A 182 2.38 3.12 10.95
CA PRO A 182 2.13 4.19 11.89
C PRO A 182 1.64 3.69 13.25
N MET A 183 0.88 2.61 13.32
CA MET A 183 0.44 2.04 14.59
C MET A 183 1.63 1.50 15.40
N ARG A 184 2.61 0.88 14.73
CA ARG A 184 3.85 0.43 15.35
C ARG A 184 4.70 1.61 15.80
N HIS A 185 4.92 2.60 14.93
CA HIS A 185 5.75 3.77 15.21
C HIS A 185 5.25 4.57 16.43
N TRP A 186 3.95 4.84 16.51
CA TRP A 186 3.34 5.56 17.63
C TRP A 186 2.84 4.65 18.76
N SER A 187 3.31 3.41 18.80
CA SER A 187 3.10 2.46 19.88
C SER A 187 1.63 2.26 20.25
N VAL A 188 0.79 1.98 19.23
CA VAL A 188 -0.58 1.54 19.45
C VAL A 188 -0.56 0.15 20.11
N THR A 189 -1.11 0.05 21.32
CA THR A 189 -1.12 -1.16 22.13
C THR A 189 -2.44 -1.28 22.90
N LYS A 190 -2.60 -2.38 23.63
CA LYS A 190 -3.74 -2.60 24.53
C LYS A 190 -3.98 -1.40 25.45
N GLY A 191 -5.22 -0.98 25.53
CA GLY A 191 -5.68 0.13 26.38
C GLY A 191 -5.57 1.51 25.74
N LYS A 192 -5.02 1.62 24.53
CA LYS A 192 -5.08 2.87 23.76
C LYS A 192 -6.44 3.04 23.11
N LYS A 193 -6.93 4.28 23.04
CA LYS A 193 -8.12 4.63 22.25
C LYS A 193 -7.69 5.10 20.86
N VAL A 194 -8.12 4.37 19.85
CA VAL A 194 -7.72 4.57 18.43
C VAL A 194 -8.92 5.00 17.62
N GLY A 195 -8.78 6.10 16.89
CA GLY A 195 -9.74 6.54 15.88
C GLY A 195 -9.28 6.12 14.48
N VAL A 196 -10.19 5.62 13.67
CA VAL A 196 -9.97 5.36 12.25
C VAL A 196 -10.94 6.23 11.45
N VAL A 197 -10.43 7.19 10.68
CA VAL A 197 -11.22 8.08 9.86
C VAL A 197 -11.34 7.51 8.46
N GLY A 198 -12.58 7.19 8.07
CA GLY A 198 -12.89 6.53 6.81
C GLY A 198 -12.84 4.99 6.90
N LEU A 199 -13.85 4.34 6.31
CA LEU A 199 -13.94 2.89 6.19
C LEU A 199 -13.96 2.52 4.71
N GLY A 200 -12.78 2.46 4.15
CA GLY A 200 -12.47 2.04 2.78
C GLY A 200 -11.32 1.04 2.76
N GLY A 201 -10.58 0.99 1.65
CA GLY A 201 -9.48 0.04 1.46
C GLY A 201 -8.38 0.09 2.51
N LEU A 202 -7.99 1.29 2.99
CA LEU A 202 -7.06 1.46 4.11
C LEU A 202 -7.77 1.27 5.45
N GLY A 203 -8.90 1.95 5.64
CA GLY A 203 -9.59 1.98 6.93
C GLY A 203 -10.01 0.60 7.44
N HIS A 204 -10.43 -0.33 6.57
CA HIS A 204 -10.80 -1.68 7.01
C HIS A 204 -9.59 -2.45 7.57
N MET A 205 -8.40 -2.28 6.97
CA MET A 205 -7.15 -2.87 7.49
C MET A 205 -6.75 -2.20 8.82
N ALA A 206 -6.88 -0.87 8.90
CA ALA A 206 -6.61 -0.14 10.14
C ALA A 206 -7.47 -0.63 11.32
N VAL A 207 -8.75 -0.89 11.10
CA VAL A 207 -9.65 -1.45 12.12
C VAL A 207 -9.17 -2.82 12.57
N LYS A 208 -8.87 -3.74 11.62
CA LYS A 208 -8.39 -5.09 11.93
C LYS A 208 -7.08 -5.06 12.73
N PHE A 209 -6.12 -4.23 12.35
CA PHE A 209 -4.84 -4.12 13.07
C PHE A 209 -5.02 -3.50 14.45
N ALA A 210 -5.73 -2.38 14.59
CA ALA A 210 -5.95 -1.75 15.87
C ALA A 210 -6.65 -2.69 16.87
N HIS A 211 -7.66 -3.44 16.39
CA HIS A 211 -8.34 -4.48 17.16
C HIS A 211 -7.38 -5.59 17.61
N ALA A 212 -6.58 -6.13 16.69
CA ALA A 212 -5.61 -7.20 16.99
C ALA A 212 -4.50 -6.75 17.95
N LEU A 213 -4.15 -5.45 17.93
CA LEU A 213 -3.22 -4.83 18.88
C LEU A 213 -3.86 -4.59 20.27
N GLY A 214 -5.16 -4.86 20.43
CA GLY A 214 -5.90 -4.73 21.70
C GLY A 214 -6.32 -3.30 22.04
N ALA A 215 -6.35 -2.40 21.08
CA ALA A 215 -6.85 -1.04 21.26
C ALA A 215 -8.37 -1.00 21.32
N HIS A 216 -8.92 0.06 21.93
CA HIS A 216 -10.33 0.41 21.81
C HIS A 216 -10.52 1.20 20.49
N VAL A 217 -11.23 0.63 19.54
CA VAL A 217 -11.31 1.11 18.15
C VAL A 217 -12.62 1.85 17.88
N VAL A 218 -12.51 3.10 17.45
CA VAL A 218 -13.66 3.93 17.05
C VAL A 218 -13.53 4.29 15.59
N VAL A 219 -14.51 3.93 14.77
CA VAL A 219 -14.56 4.28 13.35
C VAL A 219 -15.38 5.53 13.13
N PHE A 220 -14.81 6.50 12.41
CA PHE A 220 -15.50 7.69 11.94
C PHE A 220 -15.90 7.52 10.48
N THR A 221 -17.18 7.60 10.18
CA THR A 221 -17.71 7.49 8.82
C THR A 221 -18.83 8.49 8.57
N THR A 222 -18.97 8.93 7.33
CA THR A 222 -20.12 9.75 6.91
C THR A 222 -21.36 8.91 6.59
N SER A 223 -21.20 7.59 6.45
CA SER A 223 -22.22 6.66 5.94
C SER A 223 -22.73 5.73 7.04
N PRO A 224 -23.98 5.91 7.52
CA PRO A 224 -24.55 5.07 8.60
C PRO A 224 -24.62 3.58 8.25
N ASN A 225 -24.78 3.23 6.98
CA ASN A 225 -24.85 1.85 6.48
C ASN A 225 -23.54 1.07 6.62
N LYS A 226 -22.41 1.72 6.94
CA LYS A 226 -21.12 1.07 7.21
C LYS A 226 -20.96 0.61 8.67
N LYS A 227 -21.94 0.86 9.54
CA LYS A 227 -21.84 0.56 10.96
C LYS A 227 -21.66 -0.94 11.23
N GLU A 228 -22.49 -1.77 10.63
CA GLU A 228 -22.40 -3.23 10.82
C GLU A 228 -21.09 -3.80 10.33
N ASP A 229 -20.60 -3.35 9.19
CA ASP A 229 -19.29 -3.75 8.67
C ASP A 229 -18.15 -3.34 9.59
N ALA A 230 -18.15 -2.10 10.12
CA ALA A 230 -17.13 -1.64 11.03
C ALA A 230 -17.06 -2.51 12.29
N LEU A 231 -18.20 -2.85 12.88
CA LEU A 231 -18.27 -3.73 14.04
C LEU A 231 -17.80 -5.15 13.71
N ARG A 232 -18.19 -5.70 12.57
CA ARG A 232 -17.71 -7.01 12.08
C ARG A 232 -16.19 -7.04 11.91
N LEU A 233 -15.58 -5.94 11.48
CA LEU A 233 -14.13 -5.82 11.29
C LEU A 233 -13.35 -5.68 12.61
N GLY A 234 -14.04 -5.43 13.73
CA GLY A 234 -13.42 -5.32 15.05
C GLY A 234 -13.47 -3.92 15.67
N ALA A 235 -14.28 -2.99 15.14
CA ALA A 235 -14.52 -1.73 15.82
C ALA A 235 -15.39 -1.92 17.07
N ASP A 236 -15.08 -1.20 18.14
CA ASP A 236 -15.90 -1.16 19.38
C ASP A 236 -17.02 -0.13 19.26
N GLU A 237 -16.77 0.98 18.55
CA GLU A 237 -17.72 2.07 18.35
C GLU A 237 -17.69 2.59 16.92
N VAL A 238 -18.83 3.15 16.48
CA VAL A 238 -18.94 3.84 15.19
C VAL A 238 -19.59 5.19 15.40
N VAL A 239 -18.93 6.23 14.93
CA VAL A 239 -19.36 7.63 15.01
C VAL A 239 -19.67 8.14 13.62
N ILE A 240 -20.86 8.71 13.45
CA ILE A 240 -21.22 9.41 12.21
C ILE A 240 -20.60 10.80 12.26
N SER A 241 -19.57 11.03 11.47
CA SER A 241 -18.75 12.24 11.56
C SER A 241 -19.49 13.56 11.25
N ARG A 242 -20.62 13.47 10.54
CA ARG A 242 -21.52 14.62 10.30
C ARG A 242 -22.44 14.95 11.49
N ASN A 243 -22.50 14.08 12.51
CA ASN A 243 -23.29 14.28 13.71
C ASN A 243 -22.43 14.90 14.80
N THR A 244 -22.61 16.21 15.03
CA THR A 244 -21.84 16.99 16.02
C THR A 244 -22.00 16.49 17.44
N ASP A 245 -23.19 15.97 17.81
CA ASP A 245 -23.45 15.45 19.17
C ASP A 245 -22.69 14.14 19.39
N GLN A 246 -22.56 13.29 18.36
CA GLN A 246 -21.72 12.09 18.47
C GLN A 246 -20.24 12.46 18.56
N MET A 247 -19.76 13.38 17.72
CA MET A 247 -18.37 13.83 17.73
C MET A 247 -17.99 14.47 19.07
N SER A 248 -18.86 15.31 19.64
CA SER A 248 -18.59 16.04 20.90
C SER A 248 -18.33 15.14 22.10
N LYS A 249 -18.93 13.94 22.12
CA LYS A 249 -18.73 12.95 23.19
C LYS A 249 -17.29 12.42 23.26
N HIS A 250 -16.54 12.59 22.20
CA HIS A 250 -15.18 12.08 22.07
C HIS A 250 -14.09 13.14 22.17
N VAL A 251 -14.43 14.41 22.41
CA VAL A 251 -13.46 15.50 22.51
C VAL A 251 -12.40 15.20 23.57
N GLY A 252 -11.13 15.27 23.18
CA GLY A 252 -9.99 15.12 24.08
C GLY A 252 -9.77 13.69 24.61
N SER A 253 -10.25 12.65 23.92
CA SER A 253 -10.19 11.28 24.42
C SER A 253 -9.26 10.32 23.68
N PHE A 254 -8.84 10.62 22.43
CA PHE A 254 -8.05 9.70 21.63
C PHE A 254 -6.54 9.83 21.88
N ASP A 255 -5.88 8.68 21.95
CA ASP A 255 -4.43 8.54 21.94
C ASP A 255 -3.86 8.71 20.53
N PHE A 256 -4.54 8.12 19.56
CA PHE A 256 -4.10 7.98 18.18
C PHE A 256 -5.32 8.03 17.26
N ILE A 257 -5.19 8.75 16.15
CA ILE A 257 -6.18 8.76 15.07
C ILE A 257 -5.44 8.51 13.76
N LEU A 258 -5.88 7.53 12.99
CA LEU A 258 -5.41 7.28 11.63
C LEU A 258 -6.41 7.88 10.65
N ASP A 259 -5.97 8.85 9.85
CA ASP A 259 -6.78 9.47 8.81
C ASP A 259 -6.46 8.84 7.45
N ALA A 260 -7.40 8.01 6.98
CA ALA A 260 -7.31 7.27 5.73
C ALA A 260 -8.16 7.88 4.60
N VAL A 261 -8.60 9.14 4.76
CA VAL A 261 -9.49 9.82 3.80
C VAL A 261 -8.69 10.69 2.84
N SER A 262 -8.85 10.44 1.55
CA SER A 262 -8.28 11.28 0.48
C SER A 262 -9.25 12.34 -0.05
N ALA A 263 -10.52 12.34 0.39
CA ALA A 263 -11.47 13.39 0.06
C ALA A 263 -11.28 14.61 0.97
N GLU A 264 -11.68 15.79 0.49
CA GLU A 264 -11.65 17.03 1.27
C GLU A 264 -12.54 16.91 2.53
N HIS A 265 -11.96 17.19 3.70
CA HIS A 265 -12.67 17.18 4.99
C HIS A 265 -11.97 18.10 6.01
N ASP A 266 -12.65 18.43 7.09
CA ASP A 266 -12.10 19.27 8.17
C ASP A 266 -11.25 18.43 9.15
N ILE A 267 -9.94 18.45 8.97
CA ILE A 267 -8.98 17.79 9.87
C ILE A 267 -9.05 18.32 11.31
N ASN A 268 -9.44 19.59 11.51
CA ASN A 268 -9.48 20.20 12.84
C ASN A 268 -10.55 19.56 13.71
N ALA A 269 -11.65 19.08 13.13
CA ALA A 269 -12.67 18.34 13.87
C ALA A 269 -12.08 17.09 14.53
N TYR A 270 -11.15 16.40 13.88
CA TYR A 270 -10.46 15.22 14.44
C TYR A 270 -9.32 15.60 15.38
N ILE A 271 -8.58 16.68 15.11
CA ILE A 271 -7.56 17.20 16.02
C ILE A 271 -8.16 17.49 17.41
N GLN A 272 -9.39 18.03 17.48
CA GLN A 272 -10.08 18.30 18.73
C GLN A 272 -10.39 17.02 19.56
N LEU A 273 -10.51 15.87 18.91
CA LEU A 273 -10.77 14.59 19.58
C LEU A 273 -9.52 14.05 20.31
N LEU A 274 -8.33 14.47 19.90
CA LEU A 274 -7.08 14.04 20.53
C LEU A 274 -6.96 14.56 21.97
N ARG A 275 -6.53 13.69 22.87
CA ARG A 275 -6.11 14.08 24.21
C ARG A 275 -4.78 14.86 24.17
N ARG A 276 -4.26 15.25 25.34
CA ARG A 276 -2.91 15.80 25.45
C ARG A 276 -1.89 14.75 24.94
N ASP A 277 -0.93 15.20 24.12
CA ASP A 277 0.10 14.39 23.48
C ASP A 277 -0.45 13.33 22.50
N GLY A 278 -1.73 13.42 22.13
CA GLY A 278 -2.33 12.53 21.14
C GLY A 278 -1.81 12.84 19.73
N ASN A 279 -1.86 11.83 18.85
CA ASN A 279 -1.31 11.88 17.50
C ASN A 279 -2.41 11.63 16.46
N ILE A 280 -2.47 12.46 15.44
CA ILE A 280 -3.23 12.17 14.22
C ILE A 280 -2.26 11.97 13.06
N ILE A 281 -2.41 10.85 12.37
CA ILE A 281 -1.51 10.42 11.30
C ILE A 281 -2.26 10.38 9.98
N LEU A 282 -1.76 11.11 9.01
CA LEU A 282 -2.27 11.13 7.65
C LEU A 282 -1.66 9.99 6.85
N VAL A 283 -2.50 9.16 6.28
CA VAL A 283 -2.14 8.13 5.29
C VAL A 283 -2.98 8.25 4.01
N GLY A 284 -4.03 9.08 4.03
CA GLY A 284 -4.74 9.57 2.86
C GLY A 284 -4.07 10.82 2.31
N ALA A 285 -4.11 11.01 0.99
CA ALA A 285 -3.53 12.17 0.31
C ALA A 285 -4.63 12.94 -0.43
N PRO A 286 -5.28 13.94 0.18
CA PRO A 286 -6.27 14.76 -0.49
C PRO A 286 -5.62 15.66 -1.53
N GLU A 287 -6.33 15.98 -2.59
CA GLU A 287 -5.87 16.85 -3.67
C GLU A 287 -5.55 18.28 -3.17
N LYS A 288 -6.38 18.79 -2.24
CA LYS A 288 -6.17 20.10 -1.63
C LYS A 288 -5.49 19.98 -0.26
N PRO A 289 -4.52 20.85 0.06
CA PRO A 289 -3.90 20.88 1.37
C PRO A 289 -4.91 21.12 2.50
N HIS A 290 -4.72 20.44 3.63
CA HIS A 290 -5.50 20.70 4.84
C HIS A 290 -5.18 22.08 5.45
N ALA A 291 -6.20 22.82 5.82
CA ALA A 291 -6.07 24.03 6.64
C ALA A 291 -6.04 23.63 8.12
N VAL A 292 -4.88 23.73 8.76
CA VAL A 292 -4.67 23.28 10.14
C VAL A 292 -4.64 24.47 11.10
N SER A 293 -5.46 24.42 12.17
CA SER A 293 -5.45 25.41 13.24
C SER A 293 -4.28 25.17 14.20
N ALA A 294 -3.33 26.12 14.26
CA ALA A 294 -2.22 26.04 15.21
C ALA A 294 -2.68 25.95 16.67
N LEU A 295 -3.72 26.70 17.06
CA LEU A 295 -4.27 26.68 18.42
C LEU A 295 -4.83 25.30 18.79
N GLY A 296 -5.40 24.57 17.81
CA GLY A 296 -5.87 23.21 18.02
C GLY A 296 -4.77 22.24 18.45
N LEU A 297 -3.54 22.46 17.99
CA LEU A 297 -2.34 21.69 18.36
C LEU A 297 -1.74 22.20 19.70
N LEU A 298 -1.54 23.50 19.83
CA LEU A 298 -0.82 24.11 20.92
C LEU A 298 -1.44 23.82 22.30
N PHE A 299 -2.75 24.00 22.47
CA PHE A 299 -3.41 23.89 23.78
C PHE A 299 -3.27 22.54 24.48
N LYS A 300 -3.05 21.46 23.73
CA LYS A 300 -2.88 20.12 24.29
C LYS A 300 -1.63 19.40 23.80
N ARG A 301 -0.68 20.12 23.20
CA ARG A 301 0.56 19.54 22.63
C ARG A 301 0.24 18.33 21.74
N ARG A 302 -0.75 18.49 20.86
CA ARG A 302 -1.18 17.48 19.91
C ARG A 302 -0.26 17.43 18.72
N ASN A 303 -0.13 16.27 18.10
CA ASN A 303 0.76 16.07 16.96
C ASN A 303 -0.05 15.74 15.71
N LEU A 304 0.32 16.35 14.59
CA LEU A 304 -0.13 16.00 13.25
C LEU A 304 1.10 15.54 12.46
N SER A 305 1.04 14.34 11.94
CA SER A 305 2.15 13.71 11.21
C SER A 305 1.63 12.97 9.98
N GLY A 306 2.53 12.63 9.06
CA GLY A 306 2.27 11.74 7.95
C GLY A 306 3.01 10.42 8.10
N SER A 307 2.56 9.39 7.40
CA SER A 307 3.25 8.10 7.28
C SER A 307 3.13 7.59 5.86
N LEU A 308 4.24 7.10 5.32
CA LEU A 308 4.33 6.56 3.96
C LEU A 308 4.65 5.07 4.03
N ILE A 309 3.73 4.21 3.57
CA ILE A 309 3.97 2.76 3.51
C ILE A 309 4.78 2.24 4.72
N GLY A 310 5.81 1.42 4.50
CA GLY A 310 6.79 0.97 5.50
C GLY A 310 8.01 0.38 4.83
N GLY A 311 9.09 0.21 5.59
CA GLY A 311 10.31 -0.45 5.12
C GLY A 311 10.09 -1.95 4.92
N ILE A 312 11.08 -2.60 4.29
CA ILE A 312 10.97 -4.02 3.92
C ILE A 312 10.89 -4.93 5.15
N ALA A 313 11.72 -4.68 6.14
CA ALA A 313 11.73 -5.47 7.38
C ALA A 313 10.40 -5.31 8.15
N GLU A 314 9.87 -4.10 8.23
CA GLU A 314 8.58 -3.83 8.87
C GLU A 314 7.40 -4.44 8.09
N THR A 315 7.49 -4.46 6.75
CA THR A 315 6.50 -5.13 5.90
C THR A 315 6.49 -6.64 6.13
N GLN A 316 7.66 -7.26 6.31
CA GLN A 316 7.74 -8.67 6.70
C GLN A 316 7.16 -8.91 8.11
N GLU A 317 7.50 -8.05 9.09
CA GLU A 317 6.92 -8.11 10.43
C GLU A 317 5.37 -8.05 10.37
N MET A 318 4.83 -7.15 9.56
CA MET A 318 3.38 -7.01 9.35
C MET A 318 2.76 -8.29 8.75
N LEU A 319 3.41 -8.91 7.75
CA LEU A 319 2.93 -10.18 7.17
C LEU A 319 2.96 -11.31 8.22
N ASP A 320 4.02 -11.40 9.01
CA ASP A 320 4.15 -12.41 10.08
C ASP A 320 3.07 -12.18 11.16
N PHE A 321 2.81 -10.92 11.50
CA PHE A 321 1.70 -10.54 12.40
C PHE A 321 0.34 -10.96 11.82
N CYS A 322 0.13 -10.74 10.53
CA CYS A 322 -1.07 -11.19 9.82
C CYS A 322 -1.21 -12.71 9.86
N GLY A 323 -0.14 -13.46 9.61
CA GLY A 323 -0.12 -14.92 9.72
C GLY A 323 -0.48 -15.40 11.12
N LYS A 324 0.11 -14.79 12.16
CA LYS A 324 -0.15 -15.13 13.57
C LYS A 324 -1.58 -14.86 14.00
N HIS A 325 -2.19 -13.79 13.52
CA HIS A 325 -3.52 -13.35 13.91
C HIS A 325 -4.62 -13.69 12.89
N ASN A 326 -4.25 -14.37 11.80
CA ASN A 326 -5.12 -14.72 10.68
C ASN A 326 -5.85 -13.50 10.10
N ILE A 327 -5.09 -12.43 9.84
CA ILE A 327 -5.60 -11.17 9.29
C ILE A 327 -5.32 -11.13 7.80
N THR A 328 -6.36 -10.90 7.00
CA THR A 328 -6.28 -10.66 5.55
C THR A 328 -7.18 -9.49 5.17
N ALA A 329 -7.04 -8.98 3.94
CA ALA A 329 -7.97 -7.99 3.41
C ALA A 329 -9.28 -8.66 2.98
N ASP A 330 -10.40 -7.93 3.06
CA ASP A 330 -11.67 -8.34 2.44
C ASP A 330 -11.57 -8.02 0.94
N VAL A 331 -11.59 -9.04 0.08
CA VAL A 331 -11.38 -8.87 -1.37
C VAL A 331 -12.50 -9.47 -2.21
N GLU A 332 -12.72 -8.86 -3.37
CA GLU A 332 -13.41 -9.43 -4.52
C GLU A 332 -12.34 -9.83 -5.56
N VAL A 333 -12.28 -11.11 -5.90
CA VAL A 333 -11.34 -11.60 -6.91
C VAL A 333 -11.95 -11.42 -8.30
N ILE A 334 -11.17 -10.84 -9.22
CA ILE A 334 -11.61 -10.58 -10.59
C ILE A 334 -10.58 -11.07 -11.62
N PRO A 335 -11.00 -11.42 -12.84
CA PRO A 335 -10.08 -11.60 -13.94
C PRO A 335 -9.55 -10.24 -14.43
N ILE A 336 -8.33 -10.19 -15.00
CA ILE A 336 -7.71 -8.93 -15.42
C ILE A 336 -8.52 -8.19 -16.49
N GLN A 337 -9.31 -8.89 -17.30
CA GLN A 337 -10.18 -8.30 -18.31
C GLN A 337 -11.24 -7.36 -17.71
N ARG A 338 -11.55 -7.52 -16.41
CA ARG A 338 -12.49 -6.66 -15.70
C ARG A 338 -11.82 -5.50 -14.94
N VAL A 339 -10.53 -5.26 -15.14
CA VAL A 339 -9.77 -4.23 -14.38
C VAL A 339 -10.33 -2.82 -14.58
N ASN A 340 -10.78 -2.48 -15.79
CA ASN A 340 -11.37 -1.16 -16.06
C ASN A 340 -12.73 -0.97 -15.34
N GLU A 341 -13.57 -2.02 -15.30
CA GLU A 341 -14.80 -2.03 -14.50
C GLU A 341 -14.49 -1.87 -12.99
N ALA A 342 -13.48 -2.58 -12.52
CA ALA A 342 -13.04 -2.46 -11.13
C ALA A 342 -12.57 -1.03 -10.78
N TYR A 343 -11.87 -0.35 -11.69
CA TYR A 343 -11.46 1.04 -11.52
C TYR A 343 -12.66 2.00 -11.39
N GLU A 344 -13.69 1.82 -12.22
CA GLU A 344 -14.91 2.59 -12.11
C GLU A 344 -15.66 2.33 -10.79
N ARG A 345 -15.77 1.06 -10.39
CA ARG A 345 -16.39 0.68 -9.11
C ARG A 345 -15.59 1.22 -7.92
N LEU A 346 -14.24 1.17 -7.99
CA LEU A 346 -13.36 1.72 -6.96
C LEU A 346 -13.55 3.23 -6.81
N SER A 347 -13.63 3.97 -7.92
CA SER A 347 -13.90 5.42 -7.92
C SER A 347 -15.24 5.76 -7.27
N ASN A 348 -16.24 4.89 -7.40
CA ASN A 348 -17.59 5.05 -6.83
C ASN A 348 -17.72 4.46 -5.42
N ALA A 349 -16.61 3.98 -4.81
CA ALA A 349 -16.59 3.29 -3.53
C ALA A 349 -17.55 2.06 -3.49
N ASP A 350 -17.75 1.40 -4.63
CA ASP A 350 -18.58 0.22 -4.82
C ASP A 350 -17.76 -1.07 -4.72
N VAL A 351 -17.11 -1.26 -3.59
CA VAL A 351 -16.39 -2.51 -3.24
C VAL A 351 -16.19 -2.59 -1.74
N LYS A 352 -16.28 -3.80 -1.18
CA LYS A 352 -15.99 -4.10 0.23
C LYS A 352 -14.89 -5.16 0.33
N TYR A 353 -13.60 -4.75 0.44
CA TYR A 353 -13.09 -3.36 0.46
C TYR A 353 -12.04 -3.19 -0.60
N ARG A 354 -11.54 -4.31 -1.18
CA ARG A 354 -10.45 -4.33 -2.16
C ARG A 354 -10.80 -5.25 -3.33
N PHE A 355 -10.14 -5.01 -4.45
CA PHE A 355 -10.08 -5.98 -5.53
C PHE A 355 -8.73 -6.70 -5.53
N SER A 356 -8.72 -7.97 -5.91
CA SER A 356 -7.51 -8.73 -6.22
C SER A 356 -7.68 -9.38 -7.60
N ILE A 357 -6.72 -9.15 -8.48
CA ILE A 357 -6.73 -9.70 -9.84
C ILE A 357 -6.15 -11.12 -9.79
N ASP A 358 -6.89 -12.10 -10.29
CA ASP A 358 -6.37 -13.43 -10.61
C ASP A 358 -5.57 -13.34 -11.92
N MET A 359 -4.24 -13.37 -11.81
CA MET A 359 -3.34 -13.19 -12.95
C MET A 359 -3.27 -14.41 -13.87
N ALA A 360 -3.81 -15.57 -13.47
CA ALA A 360 -3.97 -16.71 -14.38
C ALA A 360 -4.90 -16.36 -15.57
N SER A 361 -5.81 -15.42 -15.36
CA SER A 361 -6.71 -14.91 -16.41
C SER A 361 -5.98 -14.18 -17.56
N LEU A 362 -4.76 -13.69 -17.33
CA LEU A 362 -3.95 -13.03 -18.38
C LEU A 362 -3.58 -14.00 -19.51
N LYS A 363 -3.45 -15.30 -19.20
CA LYS A 363 -3.13 -16.36 -20.17
C LYS A 363 -4.37 -16.88 -20.95
N SER A 364 -5.56 -16.42 -20.61
CA SER A 364 -6.84 -16.88 -21.17
C SER A 364 -7.34 -16.00 -22.33
N GLN A 365 -6.42 -15.35 -23.06
CA GLN A 365 -6.74 -14.51 -24.23
C GLN A 365 -6.72 -15.28 -25.53
#